data_e69e3ce90f98a859fd20d259927351b4
#
_entry.id   e69e3ce90f98a859fd20d259927351b4
#
_cell.length_a   1.000
_cell.length_b   1.000
_cell.length_c   1.000
_cell.angle_alpha   90.00
_cell.angle_beta   90.00
_cell.angle_gamma   90.00
#
_symmetry.space_group_name_H-M   'P 1'
#
loop_
_entity.id
_entity.type
_entity.pdbx_description
1 polymer ?
#
loop_
_entity_poly.entity_id
_entity_poly.type
_entity_poly.pdbx_seq_one_letter_code
_entity_poly.pdbx_strand_id
1 'polypeptide(L)'
;LTTPDHRTRTPGRSARRRYGHAVLTAGLAALFLGSLGNAPVSHASGTPAPPTAAECPPRLASTARCWTGQDDNGAHWTMAVPADWNGSLVVHAHGGPDLGDTSDPERSTGDLERFAVMVEEGYAWAGSAYRRGGYGTRMAAADTENVRRLFTEHFGRPGRTYLHGQSWGGNVAAKTAETYGTKPGAYDGVLLTNGVLGGGSRGYDHRVDLRVVYQYYCRNHPRPTEPQYPLWKGLRAGSTLTSAGLRARLDECTGLTSAPADRTALQQRNLDDILAVTRIPERSLEAHLRFATFTFRDLVTSRLDGRNPFGNQGVRYTGSHDDKALNAGVERFAPDPTARRDLSWDSDLTGKVNLPVLALHAIDDPTAFVEHESAYRATLHGAGRAGNLVQTFTKESEHSGLSDAEYATSLAALDTWARTGRAPTPRTVAASCPAFDATYGTGCFYDPGHHPAPYASRVRPRPGGLGWPAMTAAQERAWSRIDGVGIAP
;
A
#
# COMPACT_ATOMS: atom_id res chain seq x y z
N LEU A 1 51.66 31.09 30.11
CA LEU A 1 52.09 31.19 31.49
C LEU A 1 51.35 30.12 32.32
N THR A 2 52.09 29.09 32.63
CA THR A 2 52.25 28.28 33.85
C THR A 2 51.12 27.35 34.25
N THR A 3 51.33 26.09 33.89
CA THR A 3 51.15 24.93 34.77
C THR A 3 52.09 24.98 35.95
N PRO A 4 51.98 24.27 37.07
CA PRO A 4 51.97 22.80 37.22
C PRO A 4 51.12 22.31 38.45
N ASP A 5 51.01 21.10 38.93
CA ASP A 5 51.65 19.80 38.85
C ASP A 5 51.00 18.84 39.91
N HIS A 6 51.00 17.56 39.59
CA HIS A 6 51.07 16.34 40.40
C HIS A 6 50.55 16.22 41.87
N ARG A 7 49.75 15.20 42.13
CA ARG A 7 50.26 13.97 42.87
C ARG A 7 49.18 12.88 43.10
N THR A 8 49.47 11.75 42.57
CA THR A 8 49.25 10.35 42.98
C THR A 8 48.99 10.07 44.44
N ARG A 9 48.10 9.08 44.70
CA ARG A 9 48.34 7.92 45.62
C ARG A 9 47.16 6.93 45.66
N THR A 10 47.43 5.69 45.27
CA THR A 10 46.84 4.43 45.72
C THR A 10 47.73 3.85 46.84
N PRO A 11 47.42 2.68 47.50
CA PRO A 11 46.22 1.87 47.69
C PRO A 11 46.01 1.44 49.19
N GLY A 12 44.93 0.72 49.55
CA GLY A 12 44.79 0.10 50.83
C GLY A 12 43.85 -1.12 50.84
N ARG A 13 44.43 -2.29 51.08
CA ARG A 13 43.82 -3.62 51.15
C ARG A 13 43.20 -3.93 52.53
N SER A 14 42.31 -4.95 52.51
CA SER A 14 41.97 -5.97 53.54
C SER A 14 40.92 -5.58 54.60
N ALA A 15 39.88 -6.39 54.82
CA ALA A 15 39.95 -7.63 55.63
C ALA A 15 38.66 -8.45 55.55
N ARG A 16 38.87 -9.74 55.52
CA ARG A 16 37.83 -10.79 55.69
C ARG A 16 37.33 -10.83 57.14
N ARG A 17 36.01 -11.12 57.28
CA ARG A 17 35.55 -11.88 58.46
C ARG A 17 34.44 -12.84 58.07
N ARG A 18 34.70 -14.11 58.41
CA ARG A 18 33.75 -15.26 58.39
C ARG A 18 33.06 -15.31 59.77
N TYR A 19 31.93 -16.00 59.81
CA TYR A 19 31.17 -16.77 60.84
C TYR A 19 29.71 -16.45 60.68
N GLY A 20 28.75 -17.35 60.68
CA GLY A 20 28.70 -18.74 61.09
C GLY A 20 27.28 -19.27 60.78
N HIS A 21 27.18 -20.59 60.83
CA HIS A 21 25.98 -21.38 60.50
C HIS A 21 24.83 -21.15 61.46
N ALA A 22 23.59 -21.16 60.95
CA ALA A 22 22.43 -21.65 61.67
C ALA A 22 21.52 -22.39 60.72
N VAL A 23 21.35 -23.66 60.99
CA VAL A 23 20.39 -24.58 60.33
C VAL A 23 19.08 -24.45 61.08
N LEU A 24 17.96 -24.32 60.39
CA LEU A 24 16.65 -24.77 60.88
C LEU A 24 15.64 -24.99 59.78
N THR A 25 15.38 -26.25 59.55
CA THR A 25 14.13 -26.99 59.27
C THR A 25 13.05 -26.40 58.32
N ALA A 26 12.90 -27.11 57.24
CA ALA A 26 11.71 -27.68 56.60
C ALA A 26 10.36 -26.92 56.63
N GLY A 27 9.93 -26.49 55.48
CA GLY A 27 8.54 -26.27 55.14
C GLY A 27 8.34 -26.59 53.66
N LEU A 28 7.77 -27.77 53.37
CA LEU A 28 7.33 -28.13 51.99
C LEU A 28 6.19 -27.21 51.58
N ALA A 29 6.46 -26.28 50.66
CA ALA A 29 5.45 -25.67 49.85
C ALA A 29 5.60 -26.23 48.44
N ALA A 30 4.70 -27.09 48.04
CA ALA A 30 4.60 -27.59 46.66
C ALA A 30 4.22 -26.46 45.71
N LEU A 31 5.20 -25.92 45.00
CA LEU A 31 4.99 -25.05 43.85
C LEU A 31 4.58 -25.95 42.70
N PHE A 32 3.30 -25.91 42.38
CA PHE A 32 2.80 -26.34 41.05
C PHE A 32 3.39 -25.39 39.98
N LEU A 33 4.50 -25.77 39.42
CA LEU A 33 4.96 -25.26 38.14
C LEU A 33 4.04 -25.86 37.08
N GLY A 34 2.95 -25.16 36.80
CA GLY A 34 2.17 -25.38 35.60
C GLY A 34 3.08 -25.13 34.38
N SER A 35 3.58 -26.18 33.77
CA SER A 35 4.14 -26.15 32.45
C SER A 35 3.03 -25.67 31.50
N LEU A 36 3.05 -24.39 31.16
CA LEU A 36 2.38 -23.90 29.94
C LEU A 36 3.07 -24.61 28.77
N GLY A 37 2.61 -25.79 28.46
CA GLY A 37 2.94 -26.47 27.24
C GLY A 37 2.51 -25.57 26.08
N ASN A 38 3.47 -25.00 25.35
CA ASN A 38 3.24 -24.54 24.01
C ASN A 38 2.74 -25.76 23.23
N ALA A 39 1.43 -25.90 23.13
CA ALA A 39 0.87 -26.80 22.14
C ALA A 39 1.42 -26.33 20.77
N PRO A 40 2.08 -27.20 20.02
CA PRO A 40 2.44 -26.84 18.66
C PRO A 40 1.12 -26.51 17.96
N VAL A 41 1.02 -25.30 17.37
CA VAL A 41 -0.04 -25.01 16.42
C VAL A 41 0.19 -26.00 15.27
N SER A 42 -0.55 -27.09 15.29
CA SER A 42 -0.58 -28.07 14.22
C SER A 42 -1.16 -27.33 13.02
N HIS A 43 -0.29 -26.87 12.13
CA HIS A 43 -0.72 -26.56 10.79
C HIS A 43 -1.18 -27.92 10.21
N ALA A 44 -2.49 -28.12 10.23
CA ALA A 44 -3.07 -29.21 9.47
C ALA A 44 -2.68 -28.95 8.01
N SER A 45 -1.74 -29.76 7.50
CA SER A 45 -1.46 -29.88 6.07
C SER A 45 -2.64 -30.61 5.42
N GLY A 46 -3.81 -29.98 5.46
CA GLY A 46 -4.95 -30.40 4.68
C GLY A 46 -4.67 -29.99 3.23
N THR A 47 -4.91 -30.88 2.30
CA THR A 47 -4.99 -30.51 0.89
C THR A 47 -6.00 -29.37 0.78
N PRO A 48 -5.67 -28.22 0.15
CA PRO A 48 -6.61 -27.12 -0.01
C PRO A 48 -7.94 -27.62 -0.57
N ALA A 49 -9.04 -27.06 -0.09
CA ALA A 49 -10.36 -27.42 -0.60
C ALA A 49 -10.40 -27.22 -2.13
N PRO A 50 -10.99 -28.16 -2.89
CA PRO A 50 -11.05 -28.02 -4.34
C PRO A 50 -11.82 -26.75 -4.72
N PRO A 51 -11.46 -26.11 -5.85
CA PRO A 51 -12.16 -24.95 -6.39
C PRO A 51 -13.65 -25.25 -6.58
N THR A 52 -14.51 -24.34 -6.13
CA THR A 52 -15.94 -24.41 -6.37
C THR A 52 -16.27 -23.71 -7.67
N ALA A 53 -16.92 -24.38 -8.61
CA ALA A 53 -17.39 -23.76 -9.85
C ALA A 53 -18.34 -22.60 -9.51
N ALA A 54 -18.15 -21.48 -10.18
CA ALA A 54 -18.93 -20.26 -9.98
C ALA A 54 -19.37 -19.66 -11.32
N GLU A 55 -20.41 -18.84 -11.29
CA GLU A 55 -20.78 -18.06 -12.46
C GLU A 55 -19.71 -17.01 -12.77
N CYS A 56 -19.35 -16.90 -14.05
CA CYS A 56 -18.47 -15.82 -14.50
C CYS A 56 -19.24 -14.50 -14.58
N PRO A 57 -18.56 -13.35 -14.46
CA PRO A 57 -19.15 -12.06 -14.81
C PRO A 57 -19.79 -12.08 -16.21
N PRO A 58 -20.83 -11.28 -16.48
CA PRO A 58 -21.59 -11.32 -17.75
C PRO A 58 -20.73 -11.25 -18.99
N ARG A 59 -19.66 -10.45 -19.01
CA ARG A 59 -18.71 -10.35 -20.13
C ARG A 59 -18.02 -11.67 -20.45
N LEU A 60 -17.81 -12.53 -19.47
CA LEU A 60 -17.06 -13.77 -19.58
C LEU A 60 -17.92 -15.04 -19.59
N ALA A 61 -19.26 -14.88 -19.43
CA ALA A 61 -20.17 -15.99 -19.19
C ALA A 61 -20.17 -17.06 -20.30
N SER A 62 -19.91 -16.67 -21.56
CA SER A 62 -19.87 -17.60 -22.72
C SER A 62 -18.45 -18.00 -23.12
N THR A 63 -17.40 -17.31 -22.65
CA THR A 63 -16.04 -17.45 -23.13
C THR A 63 -15.06 -18.02 -22.08
N ALA A 64 -15.46 -18.07 -20.81
CA ALA A 64 -14.61 -18.56 -19.74
C ALA A 64 -15.35 -19.47 -18.77
N ARG A 65 -14.59 -20.20 -17.96
CA ARG A 65 -15.07 -20.88 -16.75
C ARG A 65 -14.46 -20.23 -15.53
N CYS A 66 -15.26 -20.08 -14.45
CA CYS A 66 -14.89 -19.41 -13.23
C CYS A 66 -15.00 -20.34 -12.02
N TRP A 67 -14.16 -20.06 -11.03
CA TRP A 67 -14.14 -20.75 -9.75
C TRP A 67 -13.88 -19.76 -8.63
N THR A 68 -14.41 -20.10 -7.47
CA THR A 68 -14.16 -19.38 -6.22
C THR A 68 -13.73 -20.36 -5.12
N GLY A 69 -13.14 -19.84 -4.08
CA GLY A 69 -12.76 -20.61 -2.91
C GLY A 69 -12.21 -19.73 -1.81
N GLN A 70 -11.75 -20.38 -0.76
CA GLN A 70 -11.09 -19.73 0.37
C GLN A 70 -9.81 -20.52 0.66
N ASP A 71 -8.71 -19.82 0.93
CA ASP A 71 -7.46 -20.45 1.31
C ASP A 71 -7.37 -20.71 2.81
N ASP A 72 -6.32 -21.43 3.23
CA ASP A 72 -6.08 -21.79 4.64
C ASP A 72 -5.85 -20.57 5.56
N ASN A 73 -5.58 -19.39 4.99
CA ASN A 73 -5.46 -18.15 5.72
C ASN A 73 -6.77 -17.38 5.85
N GLY A 74 -7.85 -17.91 5.25
CA GLY A 74 -9.16 -17.28 5.21
C GLY A 74 -9.33 -16.24 4.10
N ALA A 75 -8.40 -16.16 3.15
CA ALA A 75 -8.53 -15.27 1.99
C ALA A 75 -9.45 -15.89 0.94
N HIS A 76 -10.54 -15.22 0.59
CA HIS A 76 -11.36 -15.58 -0.57
C HIS A 76 -10.60 -15.24 -1.86
N TRP A 77 -10.84 -16.03 -2.89
CA TRP A 77 -10.24 -15.84 -4.19
C TRP A 77 -11.21 -16.22 -5.31
N THR A 78 -10.94 -15.64 -6.49
CA THR A 78 -11.64 -15.94 -7.74
C THR A 78 -10.64 -16.27 -8.82
N MET A 79 -10.95 -17.26 -9.67
CA MET A 79 -10.15 -17.64 -10.81
C MET A 79 -11.03 -17.77 -12.05
N ALA A 80 -10.47 -17.42 -13.21
CA ALA A 80 -11.10 -17.60 -14.51
C ALA A 80 -10.12 -18.20 -15.52
N VAL A 81 -10.60 -19.14 -16.33
CA VAL A 81 -9.82 -19.74 -17.43
C VAL A 81 -10.66 -19.63 -18.71
N PRO A 82 -10.21 -18.87 -19.72
CA PRO A 82 -10.92 -18.75 -20.99
C PRO A 82 -10.88 -20.07 -21.77
N ALA A 83 -11.85 -20.28 -22.67
CA ALA A 83 -11.94 -21.48 -23.48
C ALA A 83 -10.73 -21.63 -24.42
N ASP A 84 -10.21 -20.52 -24.92
CA ASP A 84 -9.04 -20.40 -25.78
C ASP A 84 -7.78 -19.95 -25.02
N TRP A 85 -7.58 -20.50 -23.82
CA TRP A 85 -6.46 -20.14 -22.94
C TRP A 85 -5.11 -20.21 -23.65
N ASN A 86 -4.40 -19.05 -23.69
CA ASN A 86 -3.09 -18.91 -24.33
C ASN A 86 -1.92 -19.54 -23.52
N GLY A 87 -2.22 -20.22 -22.42
CA GLY A 87 -1.23 -20.86 -21.54
C GLY A 87 -0.59 -19.90 -20.51
N SER A 88 -0.98 -18.63 -20.47
CA SER A 88 -0.44 -17.65 -19.53
C SER A 88 -1.46 -17.27 -18.46
N LEU A 89 -0.96 -16.81 -17.30
CA LEU A 89 -1.76 -16.40 -16.14
C LEU A 89 -1.49 -14.94 -15.77
N VAL A 90 -2.54 -14.19 -15.50
CA VAL A 90 -2.47 -12.92 -14.79
C VAL A 90 -2.89 -13.13 -13.34
N VAL A 91 -2.01 -12.82 -12.40
CA VAL A 91 -2.29 -12.79 -10.95
C VAL A 91 -2.55 -11.35 -10.55
N HIS A 92 -3.76 -11.08 -10.10
CA HIS A 92 -4.21 -9.75 -9.77
C HIS A 92 -4.10 -9.46 -8.28
N ALA A 93 -3.54 -8.30 -7.95
CA ALA A 93 -3.50 -7.73 -6.63
C ALA A 93 -4.59 -6.65 -6.47
N HIS A 94 -5.57 -6.91 -5.62
CA HIS A 94 -6.71 -6.04 -5.36
C HIS A 94 -6.28 -4.63 -4.90
N GLY A 95 -7.01 -3.60 -5.35
CA GLY A 95 -6.83 -2.20 -4.95
C GLY A 95 -7.33 -1.93 -3.52
N GLY A 96 -7.57 -0.69 -3.19
CA GLY A 96 -8.09 -0.30 -1.87
C GLY A 96 -7.12 0.57 -1.08
N PRO A 97 -6.94 0.40 0.26
CA PRO A 97 -7.44 -0.71 1.11
C PRO A 97 -8.91 -0.52 1.53
N ASP A 98 -9.73 -1.53 1.31
CA ASP A 98 -11.07 -1.58 1.90
C ASP A 98 -11.00 -2.03 3.35
N LEU A 99 -11.71 -1.32 4.23
CA LEU A 99 -11.66 -1.61 5.64
C LEU A 99 -12.56 -2.80 6.00
N GLY A 100 -12.14 -3.60 6.96
CA GLY A 100 -12.86 -4.77 7.46
C GLY A 100 -11.95 -5.78 8.10
N ASP A 101 -12.50 -6.61 8.98
CA ASP A 101 -11.71 -7.59 9.74
C ASP A 101 -11.67 -8.98 9.08
N THR A 102 -12.50 -9.20 8.06
CA THR A 102 -12.61 -10.47 7.35
C THR A 102 -12.42 -10.26 5.85
N SER A 103 -12.10 -11.34 5.16
CA SER A 103 -12.09 -11.40 3.69
C SER A 103 -13.51 -11.22 3.14
N ASP A 104 -13.64 -10.45 2.08
CA ASP A 104 -14.90 -10.23 1.36
C ASP A 104 -14.80 -10.86 -0.04
N PRO A 105 -15.54 -11.93 -0.32
CA PRO A 105 -15.45 -12.63 -1.60
C PRO A 105 -15.82 -11.77 -2.80
N GLU A 106 -16.71 -10.76 -2.62
CA GLU A 106 -17.14 -9.89 -3.71
C GLU A 106 -16.01 -9.04 -4.29
N ARG A 107 -14.95 -8.78 -3.51
CA ARG A 107 -13.80 -8.00 -3.99
C ARG A 107 -13.10 -8.65 -5.18
N SER A 108 -12.76 -9.93 -5.07
CA SER A 108 -12.06 -10.63 -6.16
C SER A 108 -12.96 -10.88 -7.36
N THR A 109 -14.26 -11.07 -7.15
CA THR A 109 -15.24 -11.20 -8.24
C THR A 109 -15.45 -9.87 -8.97
N GLY A 110 -15.57 -8.78 -8.23
CA GLY A 110 -15.65 -7.42 -8.80
C GLY A 110 -14.39 -7.04 -9.57
N ASP A 111 -13.22 -7.44 -9.11
CA ASP A 111 -11.98 -7.25 -9.86
C ASP A 111 -11.96 -8.05 -11.16
N LEU A 112 -12.43 -9.31 -11.15
CA LEU A 112 -12.54 -10.11 -12.38
C LEU A 112 -13.48 -9.45 -13.39
N GLU A 113 -14.61 -8.89 -12.96
CA GLU A 113 -15.53 -8.16 -13.82
C GLU A 113 -14.84 -6.93 -14.44
N ARG A 114 -14.16 -6.15 -13.61
CA ARG A 114 -13.49 -4.92 -14.02
C ARG A 114 -12.32 -5.17 -14.98
N PHE A 115 -11.56 -6.22 -14.76
CA PHE A 115 -10.39 -6.57 -15.56
C PHE A 115 -10.64 -7.75 -16.50
N ALA A 116 -11.90 -7.98 -16.89
CA ALA A 116 -12.33 -9.04 -17.80
C ALA A 116 -11.56 -9.03 -19.12
N VAL A 117 -11.12 -7.87 -19.59
CA VAL A 117 -10.30 -7.69 -20.78
C VAL A 117 -9.06 -8.61 -20.80
N MET A 118 -8.46 -8.90 -19.65
CA MET A 118 -7.30 -9.81 -19.58
C MET A 118 -7.67 -11.26 -19.92
N VAL A 119 -8.88 -11.66 -19.53
CA VAL A 119 -9.42 -13.00 -19.88
C VAL A 119 -9.88 -13.03 -21.33
N GLU A 120 -10.46 -11.96 -21.84
CA GLU A 120 -10.83 -11.81 -23.27
C GLU A 120 -9.61 -11.85 -24.19
N GLU A 121 -8.42 -11.40 -23.72
CA GLU A 121 -7.14 -11.54 -24.40
C GLU A 121 -6.49 -12.93 -24.23
N GLY A 122 -7.25 -13.91 -23.74
CA GLY A 122 -6.85 -15.31 -23.64
C GLY A 122 -5.99 -15.67 -22.42
N TYR A 123 -5.80 -14.78 -21.48
CA TYR A 123 -5.08 -15.08 -20.23
C TYR A 123 -6.00 -15.73 -19.20
N ALA A 124 -5.54 -16.77 -18.52
CA ALA A 124 -6.18 -17.11 -17.25
C ALA A 124 -5.97 -15.98 -16.24
N TRP A 125 -6.89 -15.86 -15.29
CA TRP A 125 -6.85 -14.79 -14.29
C TRP A 125 -7.07 -15.39 -12.89
N ALA A 126 -6.36 -14.87 -11.88
CA ALA A 126 -6.53 -15.25 -10.49
C ALA A 126 -6.33 -14.03 -9.58
N GLY A 127 -7.30 -13.76 -8.71
CA GLY A 127 -7.27 -12.64 -7.76
C GLY A 127 -7.65 -13.06 -6.35
N SER A 128 -7.00 -12.47 -5.34
CA SER A 128 -7.29 -12.66 -3.93
C SER A 128 -8.01 -11.44 -3.36
N ALA A 129 -9.07 -11.67 -2.60
CA ALA A 129 -9.75 -10.66 -1.81
C ALA A 129 -9.01 -10.33 -0.49
N TYR A 130 -7.83 -10.93 -0.30
CA TYR A 130 -7.03 -10.92 0.91
C TYR A 130 -7.74 -11.52 2.14
N ARG A 131 -7.00 -12.00 3.13
CA ARG A 131 -7.55 -12.65 4.35
C ARG A 131 -8.31 -11.69 5.24
N ARG A 132 -8.08 -10.39 5.09
CA ARG A 132 -8.82 -9.31 5.77
C ARG A 132 -8.65 -8.00 5.02
N GLY A 133 -9.56 -7.08 5.25
CA GLY A 133 -9.45 -5.72 4.80
C GLY A 133 -8.46 -4.89 5.62
N GLY A 134 -8.39 -3.59 5.33
CA GLY A 134 -7.47 -2.66 5.93
C GLY A 134 -6.07 -2.71 5.29
N TYR A 135 -5.18 -1.88 5.82
CA TYR A 135 -3.84 -1.72 5.27
C TYR A 135 -2.90 -2.83 5.74
N GLY A 136 -2.11 -3.38 4.84
CA GLY A 136 -1.11 -4.42 5.11
C GLY A 136 -0.56 -4.98 3.81
N THR A 137 0.44 -4.27 3.23
CA THR A 137 0.94 -4.57 1.88
C THR A 137 1.63 -5.93 1.80
N ARG A 138 2.42 -6.31 2.82
CA ARG A 138 3.08 -7.63 2.83
C ARG A 138 2.10 -8.78 3.01
N MET A 139 1.09 -8.59 3.85
CA MET A 139 0.02 -9.58 4.00
C MET A 139 -0.72 -9.78 2.67
N ALA A 140 -1.09 -8.69 2.02
CA ALA A 140 -1.75 -8.72 0.71
C ALA A 140 -0.86 -9.36 -0.37
N ALA A 141 0.45 -9.09 -0.35
CA ALA A 141 1.42 -9.71 -1.25
C ALA A 141 1.52 -11.23 -1.03
N ALA A 142 1.45 -11.67 0.23
CA ALA A 142 1.44 -13.11 0.55
C ALA A 142 0.17 -13.80 0.06
N ASP A 143 -0.99 -13.18 0.20
CA ASP A 143 -2.25 -13.73 -0.30
C ASP A 143 -2.30 -13.72 -1.83
N THR A 144 -1.69 -12.72 -2.48
CA THR A 144 -1.49 -12.69 -3.94
C THR A 144 -0.60 -13.83 -4.42
N GLU A 145 0.52 -14.10 -3.73
CA GLU A 145 1.37 -15.27 -4.06
C GLU A 145 0.66 -16.59 -3.80
N ASN A 146 -0.16 -16.64 -2.74
CA ASN A 146 -0.89 -17.87 -2.41
C ASN A 146 -1.92 -18.22 -3.49
N VAL A 147 -2.67 -17.24 -4.02
CA VAL A 147 -3.63 -17.52 -5.10
C VAL A 147 -2.92 -18.00 -6.38
N ARG A 148 -1.70 -17.50 -6.70
CA ARG A 148 -0.88 -18.03 -7.80
C ARG A 148 -0.54 -19.50 -7.59
N ARG A 149 -0.17 -19.86 -6.36
CA ARG A 149 0.16 -21.26 -6.01
C ARG A 149 -1.04 -22.18 -6.16
N LEU A 150 -2.20 -21.75 -5.63
CA LEU A 150 -3.47 -22.47 -5.77
C LEU A 150 -3.86 -22.66 -7.24
N PHE A 151 -3.71 -21.63 -8.07
CA PHE A 151 -3.93 -21.78 -9.51
C PHE A 151 -3.04 -22.88 -10.10
N THR A 152 -1.76 -22.85 -9.78
CA THR A 152 -0.80 -23.87 -10.31
C THR A 152 -1.13 -25.28 -9.83
N GLU A 153 -1.62 -25.42 -8.61
CA GLU A 153 -2.01 -26.71 -8.03
C GLU A 153 -3.25 -27.31 -8.73
N HIS A 154 -4.24 -26.45 -9.02
CA HIS A 154 -5.52 -26.92 -9.57
C HIS A 154 -5.56 -27.02 -11.10
N PHE A 155 -4.85 -26.14 -11.79
CA PHE A 155 -4.90 -26.02 -13.26
C PHE A 155 -3.58 -26.34 -13.95
N GLY A 156 -2.53 -26.66 -13.18
CA GLY A 156 -1.19 -26.88 -13.70
C GLY A 156 -0.39 -25.59 -13.84
N ARG A 157 0.91 -25.75 -14.11
CA ARG A 157 1.83 -24.61 -14.21
C ARG A 157 1.60 -23.85 -15.52
N PRO A 158 1.33 -22.52 -15.47
CA PRO A 158 1.27 -21.68 -16.66
C PRO A 158 2.63 -21.62 -17.36
N GLY A 159 2.62 -21.40 -18.67
CA GLY A 159 3.82 -21.14 -19.44
C GLY A 159 4.47 -19.82 -19.05
N ARG A 160 3.64 -18.80 -18.71
CA ARG A 160 4.06 -17.50 -18.15
C ARG A 160 3.07 -17.01 -17.11
N THR A 161 3.59 -16.23 -16.17
CA THR A 161 2.78 -15.63 -15.11
C THR A 161 3.10 -14.15 -14.95
N TYR A 162 2.09 -13.30 -15.06
CA TYR A 162 2.19 -11.85 -14.91
C TYR A 162 1.51 -11.42 -13.63
N LEU A 163 2.14 -10.48 -12.91
CA LEU A 163 1.49 -9.75 -11.84
C LEU A 163 0.78 -8.53 -12.43
N HIS A 164 -0.43 -8.28 -11.98
CA HIS A 164 -1.13 -7.03 -12.24
C HIS A 164 -1.61 -6.43 -10.93
N GLY A 165 -1.58 -5.10 -10.83
CA GLY A 165 -2.16 -4.39 -9.70
C GLY A 165 -2.44 -2.94 -10.02
N GLN A 166 -3.61 -2.45 -9.59
CA GLN A 166 -4.02 -1.07 -9.75
C GLN A 166 -4.07 -0.37 -8.40
N SER A 167 -3.76 0.95 -8.39
CA SER A 167 -3.86 1.74 -7.17
C SER A 167 -2.94 1.23 -6.06
N TRP A 168 -3.48 1.01 -4.85
CA TRP A 168 -2.77 0.31 -3.79
C TRP A 168 -2.37 -1.12 -4.20
N GLY A 169 -3.19 -1.80 -5.01
CA GLY A 169 -2.83 -3.09 -5.62
C GLY A 169 -1.55 -3.02 -6.46
N GLY A 170 -1.25 -1.88 -7.07
CA GLY A 170 0.05 -1.65 -7.73
C GLY A 170 1.23 -1.70 -6.73
N ASN A 171 1.06 -1.12 -5.53
CA ASN A 171 2.05 -1.26 -4.46
C ASN A 171 2.17 -2.72 -3.99
N VAL A 172 1.04 -3.43 -3.86
CA VAL A 172 1.03 -4.86 -3.50
C VAL A 172 1.71 -5.72 -4.56
N ALA A 173 1.38 -5.53 -5.85
CA ALA A 173 2.00 -6.28 -6.95
C ALA A 173 3.52 -6.03 -7.03
N ALA A 174 3.96 -4.78 -6.88
CA ALA A 174 5.38 -4.45 -6.83
C ALA A 174 6.06 -5.09 -5.61
N LYS A 175 5.42 -5.10 -4.42
CA LYS A 175 5.92 -5.79 -3.24
C LYS A 175 5.96 -7.31 -3.42
N THR A 176 4.95 -7.89 -4.07
CA THR A 176 4.93 -9.32 -4.45
C THR A 176 6.11 -9.67 -5.35
N ALA A 177 6.37 -8.83 -6.37
CA ALA A 177 7.52 -9.02 -7.26
C ALA A 177 8.87 -8.95 -6.52
N GLU A 178 9.03 -8.01 -5.58
CA GLU A 178 10.24 -7.89 -4.76
C GLU A 178 10.43 -9.07 -3.82
N THR A 179 9.35 -9.64 -3.30
CA THR A 179 9.41 -10.69 -2.27
C THR A 179 9.45 -12.09 -2.87
N TYR A 180 8.62 -12.34 -3.87
CA TYR A 180 8.40 -13.68 -4.44
C TYR A 180 8.92 -13.82 -5.87
N GLY A 181 9.06 -12.73 -6.62
CA GLY A 181 9.56 -12.71 -7.99
C GLY A 181 11.06 -13.01 -8.14
N THR A 182 11.78 -13.17 -7.03
CA THR A 182 13.19 -13.58 -7.03
C THR A 182 13.40 -15.06 -7.35
N LYS A 183 12.37 -15.88 -7.19
CA LYS A 183 12.40 -17.33 -7.50
C LYS A 183 12.23 -17.50 -9.02
N PRO A 184 13.15 -18.24 -9.70
CA PRO A 184 13.03 -18.46 -11.12
C PRO A 184 11.67 -19.13 -11.49
N GLY A 185 10.97 -18.54 -12.45
CA GLY A 185 9.70 -19.06 -12.96
C GLY A 185 8.51 -18.89 -12.01
N ALA A 186 8.60 -18.03 -10.99
CA ALA A 186 7.44 -17.62 -10.22
C ALA A 186 6.60 -16.60 -11.01
N TYR A 187 7.26 -15.59 -11.57
CA TYR A 187 6.65 -14.54 -12.39
C TYR A 187 7.57 -14.18 -13.57
N ASP A 188 6.99 -13.71 -14.67
CA ASP A 188 7.68 -13.32 -15.89
C ASP A 188 7.62 -11.81 -16.15
N GLY A 189 6.73 -11.08 -15.49
CA GLY A 189 6.60 -9.63 -15.61
C GLY A 189 5.56 -9.04 -14.68
N VAL A 190 5.54 -7.72 -14.60
CA VAL A 190 4.65 -6.95 -13.71
C VAL A 190 4.01 -5.80 -14.49
N LEU A 191 2.70 -5.71 -14.47
CA LEU A 191 1.90 -4.59 -14.98
C LEU A 191 1.37 -3.78 -13.80
N LEU A 192 1.75 -2.52 -13.71
CA LEU A 192 1.33 -1.60 -12.65
C LEU A 192 0.47 -0.50 -13.26
N THR A 193 -0.77 -0.35 -12.79
CA THR A 193 -1.70 0.64 -13.34
C THR A 193 -2.15 1.62 -12.26
N ASN A 194 -1.97 2.93 -12.49
CA ASN A 194 -2.30 4.00 -11.55
C ASN A 194 -1.79 3.69 -10.12
N GLY A 195 -0.56 3.17 -10.00
CA GLY A 195 -0.03 2.56 -8.80
C GLY A 195 0.40 3.56 -7.72
N VAL A 196 0.17 3.23 -6.43
CA VAL A 196 0.72 3.98 -5.28
C VAL A 196 2.18 3.57 -5.07
N LEU A 197 3.04 3.89 -6.02
CA LEU A 197 4.40 3.37 -6.14
C LEU A 197 5.47 4.15 -5.33
N GLY A 198 5.09 5.26 -4.72
CA GLY A 198 5.95 5.98 -3.79
C GLY A 198 6.17 5.27 -2.45
N GLY A 199 5.50 4.14 -2.23
CA GLY A 199 5.51 3.40 -0.97
C GLY A 199 4.55 3.98 0.08
N GLY A 200 4.26 3.20 1.12
CA GLY A 200 3.26 3.59 2.13
C GLY A 200 3.70 4.77 2.99
N SER A 201 4.98 4.85 3.35
CA SER A 201 5.45 5.92 4.20
C SER A 201 5.37 7.30 3.51
N ARG A 202 5.76 7.39 2.25
CA ARG A 202 5.66 8.63 1.46
C ARG A 202 4.25 8.87 0.95
N GLY A 203 3.56 7.80 0.52
CA GLY A 203 2.21 7.87 -0.02
C GLY A 203 1.19 8.44 0.95
N TYR A 204 1.48 8.47 2.25
CA TYR A 204 0.59 9.04 3.26
C TYR A 204 0.97 10.44 3.72
N ASP A 205 2.16 10.92 3.44
CA ASP A 205 2.64 12.20 3.93
C ASP A 205 1.72 13.37 3.49
N HIS A 206 1.22 13.36 2.26
CA HIS A 206 0.28 14.40 1.80
C HIS A 206 -1.08 14.34 2.53
N ARG A 207 -1.51 13.15 2.96
CA ARG A 207 -2.75 12.99 3.74
C ARG A 207 -2.57 13.41 5.20
N VAL A 208 -1.36 13.26 5.75
CA VAL A 208 -0.99 13.86 7.03
C VAL A 208 -1.07 15.39 6.94
N ASP A 209 -0.51 15.96 5.87
CA ASP A 209 -0.57 17.41 5.62
C ASP A 209 -2.02 17.89 5.48
N LEU A 210 -2.84 17.17 4.69
CA LEU A 210 -4.26 17.45 4.58
C LEU A 210 -4.94 17.45 5.97
N ARG A 211 -4.66 16.43 6.78
CA ARG A 211 -5.33 16.25 8.08
C ARG A 211 -5.09 17.42 9.04
N VAL A 212 -3.86 17.93 9.11
CA VAL A 212 -3.51 19.04 9.98
C VAL A 212 -3.95 20.42 9.42
N VAL A 213 -3.84 20.58 8.10
CA VAL A 213 -4.30 21.81 7.42
C VAL A 213 -5.82 21.93 7.49
N TYR A 214 -6.54 20.86 7.22
CA TYR A 214 -8.00 20.82 7.36
C TYR A 214 -8.44 21.19 8.79
N GLN A 215 -7.85 20.58 9.80
CA GLN A 215 -8.21 20.89 11.19
C GLN A 215 -7.91 22.35 11.57
N TYR A 216 -6.84 22.92 11.04
CA TYR A 216 -6.50 24.32 11.28
C TYR A 216 -7.61 25.26 10.79
N TYR A 217 -8.10 25.07 9.56
CA TYR A 217 -9.13 25.93 8.97
C TYR A 217 -10.55 25.60 9.47
N CYS A 218 -10.88 24.34 9.56
CA CYS A 218 -12.25 23.88 9.79
C CYS A 218 -12.60 23.70 11.28
N ARG A 219 -11.65 23.33 12.12
CA ARG A 219 -11.83 23.08 13.56
C ARG A 219 -13.03 22.21 13.92
N ASN A 220 -13.41 21.29 13.03
CA ASN A 220 -14.61 20.48 13.18
C ASN A 220 -14.36 18.96 13.10
N HIS A 221 -13.07 18.52 13.11
CA HIS A 221 -12.72 17.12 13.11
C HIS A 221 -11.42 16.84 13.92
N PRO A 222 -11.50 16.80 15.29
CA PRO A 222 -12.69 16.95 16.15
C PRO A 222 -13.17 18.40 16.28
N ARG A 223 -14.45 18.57 16.66
CA ARG A 223 -14.98 19.86 17.08
C ARG A 223 -14.39 20.28 18.43
N PRO A 224 -14.30 21.57 18.77
CA PRO A 224 -13.79 22.02 20.07
C PRO A 224 -14.56 21.45 21.27
N THR A 225 -15.82 21.12 21.09
CA THR A 225 -16.71 20.54 22.12
C THR A 225 -16.62 19.01 22.21
N GLU A 226 -15.89 18.37 21.31
CA GLU A 226 -15.69 16.92 21.29
C GLU A 226 -14.39 16.56 22.03
N PRO A 227 -14.24 15.31 22.52
CA PRO A 227 -12.98 14.84 23.06
C PRO A 227 -11.84 15.00 22.03
N GLN A 228 -10.78 15.73 22.41
CA GLN A 228 -9.62 15.97 21.56
C GLN A 228 -8.71 14.72 21.52
N TYR A 229 -8.04 14.53 20.40
CA TYR A 229 -7.10 13.45 20.19
C TYR A 229 -6.03 13.87 19.16
N PRO A 230 -4.82 13.29 19.20
CA PRO A 230 -3.79 13.59 18.21
C PRO A 230 -4.27 13.26 16.78
N LEU A 231 -4.13 14.20 15.84
CA LEU A 231 -4.68 14.09 14.48
C LEU A 231 -4.12 12.90 13.70
N TRP A 232 -2.91 12.48 14.00
CA TRP A 232 -2.29 11.31 13.39
C TRP A 232 -3.05 9.99 13.66
N LYS A 233 -3.91 9.92 14.67
CA LYS A 233 -4.76 8.75 14.93
C LYS A 233 -5.88 8.59 13.90
N GLY A 234 -6.09 9.59 13.04
CA GLY A 234 -7.22 9.63 12.12
C GLY A 234 -8.54 9.82 12.85
N LEU A 235 -8.89 8.90 13.75
CA LEU A 235 -10.10 8.92 14.54
C LEU A 235 -9.83 8.32 15.93
N ARG A 236 -10.46 8.88 16.97
CA ARG A 236 -10.32 8.32 18.32
C ARG A 236 -11.04 6.96 18.47
N ALA A 237 -10.61 6.16 19.44
CA ALA A 237 -11.32 4.95 19.83
C ALA A 237 -12.77 5.28 20.28
N GLY A 238 -13.71 4.43 19.92
CA GLY A 238 -15.12 4.60 20.26
C GLY A 238 -15.83 5.77 19.55
N SER A 239 -15.21 6.39 18.54
CA SER A 239 -15.89 7.40 17.72
C SER A 239 -16.96 6.76 16.84
N THR A 240 -18.14 7.39 16.79
CA THR A 240 -19.26 7.01 15.94
C THR A 240 -19.33 7.81 14.64
N LEU A 241 -18.30 8.62 14.34
CA LEU A 241 -18.26 9.39 13.10
C LEU A 241 -18.25 8.44 11.90
N THR A 242 -19.23 8.63 11.02
CA THR A 242 -19.38 7.88 9.76
C THR A 242 -18.75 8.67 8.60
N SER A 243 -18.60 8.01 7.44
CA SER A 243 -18.20 8.68 6.19
C SER A 243 -19.15 9.81 5.81
N ALA A 244 -20.46 9.60 5.95
CA ALA A 244 -21.47 10.63 5.70
C ALA A 244 -21.34 11.81 6.70
N GLY A 245 -21.07 11.53 7.98
CA GLY A 245 -20.83 12.55 8.98
C GLY A 245 -19.56 13.36 8.71
N LEU A 246 -18.50 12.71 8.21
CA LEU A 246 -17.27 13.39 7.81
C LEU A 246 -17.49 14.29 6.57
N ARG A 247 -18.24 13.79 5.58
CA ARG A 247 -18.63 14.59 4.41
C ARG A 247 -19.43 15.83 4.81
N ALA A 248 -20.39 15.69 5.72
CA ALA A 248 -21.15 16.84 6.23
C ALA A 248 -20.25 17.88 6.92
N ARG A 249 -19.22 17.46 7.68
CA ARG A 249 -18.24 18.38 8.28
C ARG A 249 -17.36 19.06 7.23
N LEU A 250 -16.95 18.33 6.20
CA LEU A 250 -16.17 18.88 5.09
C LEU A 250 -17.01 19.95 4.36
N ASP A 251 -18.25 19.64 4.05
CA ASP A 251 -19.16 20.55 3.36
C ASP A 251 -19.48 21.81 4.20
N GLU A 252 -19.74 21.63 5.49
CA GLU A 252 -19.91 22.76 6.45
C GLU A 252 -18.75 23.76 6.37
N CYS A 253 -17.52 23.26 6.27
CA CYS A 253 -16.31 24.09 6.27
C CYS A 253 -15.98 24.70 4.91
N THR A 254 -16.22 23.95 3.82
CA THR A 254 -15.70 24.25 2.49
C THR A 254 -16.78 24.46 1.43
N GLY A 255 -18.03 24.11 1.73
CA GLY A 255 -19.10 24.10 0.73
C GLY A 255 -18.80 23.19 -0.46
N LEU A 256 -18.06 22.09 -0.25
CA LEU A 256 -17.57 21.22 -1.34
C LEU A 256 -18.68 20.65 -2.21
N THR A 257 -19.86 20.40 -1.62
CA THR A 257 -21.02 19.85 -2.35
C THR A 257 -21.90 20.92 -2.98
N SER A 258 -21.64 22.21 -2.68
CA SER A 258 -22.37 23.36 -3.22
C SER A 258 -21.73 23.84 -4.53
N ALA A 259 -22.53 24.43 -5.41
CA ALA A 259 -21.98 25.13 -6.56
C ALA A 259 -21.08 26.30 -6.07
N PRO A 260 -20.00 26.64 -6.76
CA PRO A 260 -19.07 27.70 -6.33
C PRO A 260 -19.76 29.05 -6.00
N ALA A 261 -20.83 29.40 -6.75
CA ALA A 261 -21.60 30.62 -6.53
C ALA A 261 -22.41 30.62 -5.23
N ASP A 262 -22.70 29.44 -4.67
CA ASP A 262 -23.53 29.27 -3.47
C ASP A 262 -22.67 29.14 -2.20
N ARG A 263 -21.36 29.07 -2.35
CA ARG A 263 -20.42 29.03 -1.21
C ARG A 263 -20.33 30.38 -0.52
N THR A 264 -20.31 30.37 0.81
CA THR A 264 -19.97 31.57 1.53
C THR A 264 -18.50 31.97 1.28
N ALA A 265 -18.19 33.26 1.46
CA ALA A 265 -16.79 33.75 1.31
C ALA A 265 -15.81 33.00 2.21
N LEU A 266 -16.23 32.55 3.41
CA LEU A 266 -15.41 31.78 4.33
C LEU A 266 -15.19 30.34 3.81
N GLN A 267 -16.25 29.69 3.34
CA GLN A 267 -16.14 28.34 2.76
C GLN A 267 -15.20 28.32 1.55
N GLN A 268 -15.37 29.29 0.64
CA GLN A 268 -14.50 29.37 -0.54
C GLN A 268 -13.04 29.61 -0.14
N ARG A 269 -12.78 30.52 0.81
CA ARG A 269 -11.41 30.78 1.30
C ARG A 269 -10.79 29.55 1.96
N ASN A 270 -11.53 28.85 2.82
CA ASN A 270 -11.06 27.63 3.45
C ASN A 270 -10.71 26.55 2.41
N LEU A 271 -11.57 26.39 1.41
CA LEU A 271 -11.34 25.47 0.32
C LEU A 271 -10.08 25.82 -0.48
N ASP A 272 -9.98 27.07 -0.92
CA ASP A 272 -8.84 27.57 -1.70
C ASP A 272 -7.52 27.36 -0.95
N ASP A 273 -7.46 27.71 0.33
CA ASP A 273 -6.28 27.52 1.17
C ASP A 273 -5.93 26.04 1.34
N ILE A 274 -6.92 25.18 1.62
CA ILE A 274 -6.70 23.73 1.77
C ILE A 274 -6.14 23.16 0.47
N LEU A 275 -6.75 23.48 -0.69
CA LEU A 275 -6.30 22.96 -1.97
C LEU A 275 -4.90 23.48 -2.35
N ALA A 276 -4.65 24.77 -2.21
CA ALA A 276 -3.37 25.39 -2.54
C ALA A 276 -2.23 24.83 -1.67
N VAL A 277 -2.49 24.67 -0.36
CA VAL A 277 -1.49 24.13 0.57
C VAL A 277 -1.26 22.64 0.35
N THR A 278 -2.31 21.84 0.18
CA THR A 278 -2.18 20.37 0.08
C THR A 278 -1.87 19.88 -1.33
N ARG A 279 -2.18 20.69 -2.35
CA ARG A 279 -2.06 20.36 -3.77
C ARG A 279 -2.93 19.15 -4.17
N ILE A 280 -3.97 18.87 -3.39
CA ILE A 280 -4.96 17.84 -3.67
C ILE A 280 -6.03 18.45 -4.57
N PRO A 281 -6.42 17.80 -5.68
CA PRO A 281 -7.53 18.28 -6.51
C PRO A 281 -8.85 18.32 -5.73
N GLU A 282 -9.68 19.36 -5.98
CA GLU A 282 -10.98 19.54 -5.32
C GLU A 282 -11.83 18.26 -5.40
N ARG A 283 -11.93 17.64 -6.58
CA ARG A 283 -12.73 16.43 -6.84
C ARG A 283 -12.35 15.20 -6.00
N SER A 284 -11.16 15.17 -5.43
CA SER A 284 -10.67 14.07 -4.59
C SER A 284 -10.47 14.43 -3.11
N LEU A 285 -10.76 15.66 -2.72
CA LEU A 285 -10.52 16.14 -1.36
C LEU A 285 -11.24 15.30 -0.30
N GLU A 286 -12.52 14.95 -0.53
CA GLU A 286 -13.30 14.07 0.36
C GLU A 286 -12.65 12.70 0.50
N ALA A 287 -12.25 12.07 -0.60
CA ALA A 287 -11.64 10.75 -0.60
C ALA A 287 -10.33 10.72 0.19
N HIS A 288 -9.48 11.73 0.01
CA HIS A 288 -8.24 11.86 0.77
C HIS A 288 -8.49 12.13 2.26
N LEU A 289 -9.49 12.94 2.61
CA LEU A 289 -9.83 13.18 4.02
C LEU A 289 -10.42 11.94 4.69
N ARG A 290 -11.26 11.17 3.97
CA ARG A 290 -11.76 9.86 4.45
C ARG A 290 -10.61 8.90 4.72
N PHE A 291 -9.65 8.80 3.83
CA PHE A 291 -8.45 7.99 4.03
C PHE A 291 -7.66 8.43 5.26
N ALA A 292 -7.38 9.74 5.39
CA ALA A 292 -6.67 10.32 6.52
C ALA A 292 -7.44 10.18 7.86
N THR A 293 -8.70 9.79 7.81
CA THR A 293 -9.56 9.54 8.97
C THR A 293 -9.67 8.06 9.29
N PHE A 294 -10.23 7.28 8.39
CA PHE A 294 -10.61 5.89 8.68
C PHE A 294 -9.46 4.91 8.45
N THR A 295 -8.71 5.08 7.36
CA THR A 295 -7.55 4.22 7.08
C THR A 295 -6.39 4.53 8.05
N PHE A 296 -6.20 5.79 8.43
CA PHE A 296 -5.23 6.13 9.48
C PHE A 296 -5.59 5.48 10.82
N ARG A 297 -6.88 5.48 11.19
CA ARG A 297 -7.34 4.78 12.39
C ARG A 297 -7.02 3.28 12.31
N ASP A 298 -7.36 2.62 11.20
CA ASP A 298 -7.06 1.19 11.02
C ASP A 298 -5.56 0.92 11.12
N LEU A 299 -4.75 1.67 10.39
CA LEU A 299 -3.31 1.52 10.38
C LEU A 299 -2.69 1.70 11.77
N VAL A 300 -3.11 2.74 12.50
CA VAL A 300 -2.59 3.01 13.84
C VAL A 300 -3.06 1.97 14.84
N THR A 301 -4.36 1.63 14.86
CA THR A 301 -4.94 0.76 15.90
C THR A 301 -4.78 -0.72 15.59
N SER A 302 -4.99 -1.12 14.34
CA SER A 302 -5.05 -2.54 13.95
C SER A 302 -3.71 -3.09 13.47
N ARG A 303 -2.76 -2.22 13.09
CA ARG A 303 -1.47 -2.66 12.53
C ARG A 303 -0.25 -2.22 13.35
N LEU A 304 -0.34 -1.12 14.08
CA LEU A 304 0.79 -0.51 14.79
C LEU A 304 0.57 -0.38 16.31
N ASP A 305 -0.38 -1.11 16.91
CA ASP A 305 -0.66 -1.14 18.36
C ASP A 305 -0.80 0.28 18.97
N GLY A 306 -1.47 1.18 18.27
CA GLY A 306 -1.69 2.56 18.71
C GLY A 306 -0.50 3.50 18.57
N ARG A 307 0.64 3.02 18.02
CA ARG A 307 1.85 3.83 17.81
C ARG A 307 1.72 4.73 16.58
N ASN A 308 2.35 5.90 16.66
CA ASN A 308 2.30 6.92 15.60
C ASN A 308 3.36 6.69 14.51
N PRO A 309 3.01 6.34 13.26
CA PRO A 309 3.98 6.25 12.16
C PRO A 309 4.20 7.58 11.43
N PHE A 310 3.43 8.62 11.73
CA PHE A 310 3.34 9.87 10.96
C PHE A 310 4.10 11.01 11.61
N GLY A 311 4.58 11.96 10.79
CA GLY A 311 5.24 13.15 11.27
C GLY A 311 5.15 14.31 10.29
N ASN A 312 5.09 15.53 10.84
CA ASN A 312 5.13 16.77 10.07
C ASN A 312 6.00 17.85 10.74
N GLN A 313 6.85 17.47 11.69
CA GLN A 313 7.83 18.40 12.27
C GLN A 313 8.75 18.94 11.17
N GLY A 314 9.00 20.26 11.19
CA GLY A 314 9.86 20.93 10.23
C GLY A 314 9.27 21.06 8.80
N VAL A 315 8.09 20.51 8.52
CA VAL A 315 7.40 20.74 7.24
C VAL A 315 6.93 22.20 7.19
N ARG A 316 7.31 22.93 6.15
CA ARG A 316 6.84 24.28 5.91
C ARG A 316 5.64 24.25 4.95
N TYR A 317 4.49 24.65 5.44
CA TYR A 317 3.28 24.81 4.63
C TYR A 317 3.30 26.19 3.95
N THR A 318 2.98 26.20 2.65
CA THR A 318 2.98 27.40 1.81
C THR A 318 1.84 27.34 0.81
N GLY A 319 1.35 28.49 0.40
CA GLY A 319 0.29 28.63 -0.60
C GLY A 319 -1.03 29.12 -0.04
N SER A 320 -1.14 29.33 1.28
CA SER A 320 -2.32 29.92 1.92
C SER A 320 -2.29 31.45 1.90
N HIS A 321 -3.41 32.07 2.23
CA HIS A 321 -3.47 33.52 2.39
C HIS A 321 -2.63 34.03 3.59
N ASP A 322 -2.37 33.17 4.59
CA ASP A 322 -1.49 33.50 5.73
C ASP A 322 -0.66 32.25 6.14
N ASP A 323 0.42 32.00 5.40
CA ASP A 323 1.35 30.90 5.68
C ASP A 323 1.98 31.00 7.08
N LYS A 324 2.18 32.19 7.60
CA LYS A 324 2.78 32.39 8.93
C LYS A 324 1.84 31.88 10.02
N ALA A 325 0.58 32.32 9.98
CA ALA A 325 -0.43 31.87 10.95
C ALA A 325 -0.70 30.36 10.81
N LEU A 326 -0.79 29.83 9.58
CA LEU A 326 -0.96 28.40 9.32
C LEU A 326 0.17 27.59 9.97
N ASN A 327 1.44 27.93 9.71
CA ASN A 327 2.58 27.21 10.25
C ASN A 327 2.70 27.29 11.77
N ALA A 328 2.22 28.37 12.37
CA ALA A 328 2.17 28.54 13.83
C ALA A 328 1.01 27.75 14.48
N GLY A 329 -0.10 27.55 13.75
CA GLY A 329 -1.35 27.00 14.31
C GLY A 329 -1.62 25.54 14.02
N VAL A 330 -0.97 24.92 13.03
CA VAL A 330 -1.18 23.49 12.74
C VAL A 330 -0.57 22.59 13.82
N GLU A 331 -1.24 21.49 14.13
CA GLU A 331 -0.67 20.49 15.03
C GLU A 331 0.63 19.91 14.46
N ARG A 332 1.64 19.77 15.32
CA ARG A 332 2.96 19.24 14.99
C ARG A 332 3.24 17.99 15.80
N PHE A 333 3.67 16.93 15.15
CA PHE A 333 4.04 15.68 15.81
C PHE A 333 5.21 14.99 15.11
N ALA A 334 5.99 14.27 15.91
CA ALA A 334 7.04 13.39 15.43
C ALA A 334 6.50 11.96 15.32
N PRO A 335 6.98 11.16 14.37
CA PRO A 335 6.67 9.74 14.34
C PRO A 335 7.37 9.01 15.48
N ASP A 336 6.76 7.93 15.97
CA ASP A 336 7.47 6.88 16.67
C ASP A 336 8.41 6.19 15.66
N PRO A 337 9.74 6.15 15.93
CA PRO A 337 10.69 5.60 14.96
C PRO A 337 10.45 4.13 14.63
N THR A 338 9.94 3.35 15.61
CA THR A 338 9.65 1.93 15.41
C THR A 338 8.40 1.76 14.55
N ALA A 339 7.31 2.48 14.86
CA ALA A 339 6.09 2.44 14.06
C ALA A 339 6.33 2.87 12.61
N ARG A 340 7.14 3.92 12.43
CA ARG A 340 7.49 4.39 11.08
C ARG A 340 8.31 3.34 10.33
N ARG A 341 9.29 2.71 10.96
CA ARG A 341 10.07 1.61 10.38
C ARG A 341 9.16 0.44 10.00
N ASP A 342 8.24 0.06 10.89
CA ASP A 342 7.31 -1.03 10.65
C ASP A 342 6.41 -0.75 9.43
N LEU A 343 5.89 0.48 9.31
CA LEU A 343 5.14 0.91 8.13
C LEU A 343 6.00 0.90 6.86
N SER A 344 7.23 1.39 6.92
CA SER A 344 8.15 1.40 5.78
C SER A 344 8.48 -0.03 5.34
N TRP A 345 8.77 -0.91 6.28
CA TRP A 345 9.06 -2.31 5.98
C TRP A 345 7.87 -3.02 5.33
N ASP A 346 6.65 -2.77 5.79
CA ASP A 346 5.45 -3.34 5.21
C ASP A 346 5.25 -2.88 3.76
N SER A 347 5.36 -1.59 3.49
CA SER A 347 4.77 -1.00 2.30
C SER A 347 5.72 -0.21 1.39
N ASP A 348 6.89 0.21 1.87
CA ASP A 348 7.83 0.90 0.99
C ASP A 348 8.54 -0.08 0.07
N LEU A 349 8.68 0.33 -1.19
CA LEU A 349 9.34 -0.45 -2.22
C LEU A 349 10.87 -0.26 -2.14
N THR A 350 11.60 -1.33 -2.43
CA THR A 350 13.07 -1.35 -2.42
C THR A 350 13.68 -1.23 -3.81
N GLY A 351 12.88 -1.43 -4.85
CA GLY A 351 13.29 -1.47 -6.24
C GLY A 351 14.06 -2.74 -6.64
N LYS A 352 14.17 -3.73 -5.75
CA LYS A 352 14.89 -4.99 -6.02
C LYS A 352 14.03 -5.96 -6.84
N VAL A 353 13.66 -5.53 -8.04
CA VAL A 353 12.86 -6.32 -8.99
C VAL A 353 13.74 -6.73 -10.16
N ASN A 354 13.80 -8.04 -10.46
CA ASN A 354 14.57 -8.61 -11.56
C ASN A 354 13.71 -8.95 -12.80
N LEU A 355 12.45 -8.55 -12.78
CA LEU A 355 11.45 -8.81 -13.81
C LEU A 355 11.21 -7.57 -14.67
N PRO A 356 10.77 -7.71 -15.91
CA PRO A 356 10.15 -6.63 -16.66
C PRO A 356 9.00 -6.00 -15.88
N VAL A 357 9.01 -4.68 -15.76
CA VAL A 357 7.95 -3.87 -15.11
C VAL A 357 7.46 -2.84 -16.10
N LEU A 358 6.21 -2.97 -16.51
CA LEU A 358 5.52 -1.96 -17.32
C LEU A 358 4.53 -1.22 -16.42
N ALA A 359 4.62 0.10 -16.39
CA ALA A 359 3.65 0.94 -15.68
C ALA A 359 2.83 1.76 -16.67
N LEU A 360 1.53 1.86 -16.42
CA LEU A 360 0.62 2.76 -17.11
C LEU A 360 -0.06 3.65 -16.07
N HIS A 361 0.04 4.99 -16.25
CA HIS A 361 -0.51 5.94 -15.27
C HIS A 361 -1.26 7.07 -15.97
N ALA A 362 -2.45 7.37 -15.45
CA ALA A 362 -3.23 8.52 -15.85
C ALA A 362 -2.57 9.82 -15.38
N ILE A 363 -2.34 10.77 -16.29
CA ILE A 363 -1.60 12.00 -15.99
C ILE A 363 -2.31 12.84 -14.93
N ASP A 364 -3.64 12.89 -14.97
CA ASP A 364 -4.46 13.67 -14.06
C ASP A 364 -5.12 12.83 -12.97
N ASP A 365 -4.54 11.66 -12.63
CA ASP A 365 -5.08 10.82 -11.55
C ASP A 365 -5.19 11.62 -10.23
N PRO A 366 -6.41 11.80 -9.69
CA PRO A 366 -6.62 12.61 -8.50
C PRO A 366 -6.36 11.85 -7.20
N THR A 367 -6.16 10.53 -7.26
CA THR A 367 -6.07 9.64 -6.10
C THR A 367 -4.66 9.10 -5.87
N ALA A 368 -4.07 8.49 -6.90
CA ALA A 368 -2.66 8.11 -6.91
C ALA A 368 -1.94 9.05 -7.90
N PHE A 369 -1.38 10.12 -7.39
CA PHE A 369 -0.79 11.16 -8.24
C PHE A 369 0.30 10.60 -9.15
N VAL A 370 0.34 11.06 -10.41
CA VAL A 370 1.30 10.58 -11.42
C VAL A 370 2.77 10.73 -10.97
N GLU A 371 3.05 11.62 -10.04
CA GLU A 371 4.38 11.79 -9.43
C GLU A 371 4.86 10.57 -8.62
N HIS A 372 3.98 9.61 -8.28
CA HIS A 372 4.37 8.30 -7.76
C HIS A 372 5.32 7.55 -8.71
N GLU A 373 5.16 7.77 -10.02
CA GLU A 373 6.03 7.18 -11.04
C GLU A 373 7.46 7.73 -10.95
N SER A 374 7.63 9.02 -10.64
CA SER A 374 8.95 9.60 -10.39
C SER A 374 9.64 8.99 -9.18
N ALA A 375 8.88 8.75 -8.09
CA ALA A 375 9.41 8.12 -6.88
C ALA A 375 9.83 6.67 -7.16
N TYR A 376 9.03 5.92 -7.91
CA TYR A 376 9.33 4.53 -8.24
C TYR A 376 10.55 4.41 -9.17
N ARG A 377 10.63 5.26 -10.18
CA ARG A 377 11.82 5.36 -11.06
C ARG A 377 13.09 5.59 -10.23
N ALA A 378 13.05 6.54 -9.29
CA ALA A 378 14.18 6.81 -8.40
C ALA A 378 14.52 5.60 -7.52
N THR A 379 13.52 4.86 -7.05
CA THR A 379 13.68 3.65 -6.24
C THR A 379 14.39 2.54 -7.03
N LEU A 380 13.93 2.24 -8.25
CA LEU A 380 14.58 1.24 -9.10
C LEU A 380 15.99 1.66 -9.53
N HIS A 381 16.19 2.96 -9.83
CA HIS A 381 17.51 3.49 -10.15
C HIS A 381 18.48 3.30 -8.97
N GLY A 382 18.06 3.63 -7.76
CA GLY A 382 18.85 3.43 -6.53
C GLY A 382 19.19 1.97 -6.26
N ALA A 383 18.33 1.04 -6.70
CA ALA A 383 18.56 -0.41 -6.61
C ALA A 383 19.39 -0.98 -7.79
N GLY A 384 19.79 -0.16 -8.77
CA GLY A 384 20.49 -0.62 -9.97
C GLY A 384 19.59 -1.42 -10.93
N ARG A 385 18.27 -1.16 -10.93
CA ARG A 385 17.27 -1.88 -11.71
C ARG A 385 16.46 -0.99 -12.68
N ALA A 386 16.96 0.19 -12.99
CA ALA A 386 16.29 1.14 -13.89
C ALA A 386 15.95 0.55 -15.27
N GLY A 387 16.77 -0.37 -15.79
CA GLY A 387 16.54 -1.05 -17.07
C GLY A 387 15.37 -2.03 -17.07
N ASN A 388 14.81 -2.37 -15.90
CA ASN A 388 13.66 -3.24 -15.76
C ASN A 388 12.34 -2.47 -15.77
N LEU A 389 12.34 -1.14 -15.88
CA LEU A 389 11.14 -0.30 -15.80
C LEU A 389 10.88 0.43 -17.12
N VAL A 390 9.69 0.25 -17.67
CA VAL A 390 9.11 1.10 -18.70
C VAL A 390 7.87 1.76 -18.16
N GLN A 391 7.79 3.08 -18.24
CA GLN A 391 6.64 3.87 -17.77
C GLN A 391 5.93 4.48 -18.96
N THR A 392 4.64 4.29 -19.02
CA THR A 392 3.72 4.85 -20.04
C THR A 392 2.66 5.70 -19.35
N PHE A 393 2.16 6.69 -20.04
CA PHE A 393 1.20 7.66 -19.49
C PHE A 393 0.05 7.84 -20.45
N THR A 394 -1.12 8.14 -19.89
CA THR A 394 -2.34 8.38 -20.64
C THR A 394 -3.02 9.68 -20.20
N LYS A 395 -3.77 10.30 -21.11
CA LYS A 395 -4.54 11.53 -20.84
C LYS A 395 -5.86 11.27 -20.10
N GLU A 396 -6.03 10.06 -19.60
CA GLU A 396 -7.13 9.79 -18.68
C GLU A 396 -7.03 10.66 -17.42
N SER A 397 -8.18 11.02 -16.87
CA SER A 397 -8.28 11.93 -15.72
C SER A 397 -8.84 11.27 -14.47
N GLU A 398 -9.34 10.04 -14.60
CA GLU A 398 -9.95 9.32 -13.47
C GLU A 398 -9.05 8.19 -13.00
N HIS A 399 -9.01 8.00 -11.68
CA HIS A 399 -8.20 6.96 -11.05
C HIS A 399 -8.49 5.55 -11.56
N SER A 400 -9.71 5.32 -11.99
CA SER A 400 -10.19 4.02 -12.48
C SER A 400 -10.63 4.05 -13.94
N GLY A 401 -10.21 5.07 -14.69
CA GLY A 401 -10.71 5.36 -16.03
C GLY A 401 -9.88 4.77 -17.18
N LEU A 402 -8.83 3.99 -16.88
CA LEU A 402 -8.06 3.34 -17.94
C LEU A 402 -8.96 2.44 -18.80
N SER A 403 -8.83 2.53 -20.12
CA SER A 403 -9.65 1.79 -21.06
C SER A 403 -9.22 0.33 -21.23
N ASP A 404 -10.12 -0.52 -21.70
CA ASP A 404 -9.79 -1.91 -22.03
C ASP A 404 -8.71 -1.99 -23.11
N ALA A 405 -8.72 -1.08 -24.11
CA ALA A 405 -7.69 -1.01 -25.14
C ALA A 405 -6.30 -0.72 -24.53
N GLU A 406 -6.21 0.15 -23.52
CA GLU A 406 -4.97 0.46 -22.83
C GLU A 406 -4.48 -0.71 -21.95
N TYR A 407 -5.39 -1.43 -21.28
CA TYR A 407 -5.04 -2.66 -20.55
C TYR A 407 -4.52 -3.75 -21.47
N ALA A 408 -5.24 -4.06 -22.56
CA ALA A 408 -4.85 -5.04 -23.57
C ALA A 408 -3.49 -4.70 -24.19
N THR A 409 -3.31 -3.44 -24.60
CA THR A 409 -2.04 -2.93 -25.15
C THR A 409 -0.87 -3.11 -24.18
N SER A 410 -1.06 -2.72 -22.91
CA SER A 410 0.00 -2.79 -21.91
C SER A 410 0.36 -4.24 -21.59
N LEU A 411 -0.63 -5.13 -21.48
CA LEU A 411 -0.40 -6.55 -21.22
C LEU A 411 0.32 -7.23 -22.40
N ALA A 412 -0.09 -6.95 -23.64
CA ALA A 412 0.57 -7.46 -24.85
C ALA A 412 2.02 -6.97 -24.98
N ALA A 413 2.28 -5.71 -24.64
CA ALA A 413 3.64 -5.14 -24.65
C ALA A 413 4.53 -5.79 -23.59
N LEU A 414 4.00 -6.02 -22.37
CA LEU A 414 4.70 -6.71 -21.31
C LEU A 414 5.00 -8.16 -21.67
N ASP A 415 4.01 -8.89 -22.22
CA ASP A 415 4.19 -10.28 -22.69
C ASP A 415 5.26 -10.37 -23.78
N THR A 416 5.26 -9.45 -24.73
CA THR A 416 6.29 -9.38 -25.76
C THR A 416 7.67 -9.13 -25.16
N TRP A 417 7.77 -8.22 -24.19
CA TRP A 417 9.03 -7.98 -23.48
C TRP A 417 9.52 -9.21 -22.76
N ALA A 418 8.66 -9.85 -21.98
CA ALA A 418 9.00 -11.05 -21.22
C ALA A 418 9.46 -12.21 -22.14
N ARG A 419 8.85 -12.36 -23.32
CA ARG A 419 9.22 -13.40 -24.29
C ARG A 419 10.54 -13.11 -25.03
N THR A 420 10.79 -11.86 -25.37
CA THR A 420 11.92 -11.49 -26.26
C THR A 420 13.12 -10.95 -25.51
N GLY A 421 12.97 -10.56 -24.23
CA GLY A 421 13.96 -9.83 -23.47
C GLY A 421 14.17 -8.38 -23.91
N ARG A 422 13.39 -7.89 -24.87
CA ARG A 422 13.51 -6.53 -25.42
C ARG A 422 12.47 -5.61 -24.83
N ALA A 423 12.92 -4.64 -24.03
CA ALA A 423 12.04 -3.64 -23.46
C ALA A 423 11.37 -2.79 -24.56
N PRO A 424 10.05 -2.57 -24.50
CA PRO A 424 9.37 -1.63 -25.37
C PRO A 424 9.77 -0.18 -25.02
N THR A 425 9.44 0.75 -25.90
CA THR A 425 9.49 2.19 -25.58
C THR A 425 8.07 2.70 -25.36
N PRO A 426 7.86 3.81 -24.62
CA PRO A 426 6.52 4.41 -24.51
C PRO A 426 5.87 4.69 -25.85
N ARG A 427 6.66 5.08 -26.86
CA ARG A 427 6.19 5.32 -28.23
C ARG A 427 5.73 4.03 -28.92
N THR A 428 6.46 2.92 -28.76
CA THR A 428 6.07 1.64 -29.38
C THR A 428 4.82 1.07 -28.72
N VAL A 429 4.65 1.23 -27.40
CA VAL A 429 3.42 0.85 -26.70
C VAL A 429 2.24 1.68 -27.23
N ALA A 430 2.36 3.01 -27.23
CA ALA A 430 1.32 3.90 -27.74
C ALA A 430 0.93 3.59 -29.20
N ALA A 431 1.91 3.30 -30.06
CA ALA A 431 1.69 3.00 -31.47
C ALA A 431 0.96 1.66 -31.72
N SER A 432 1.02 0.71 -30.77
CA SER A 432 0.30 -0.57 -30.89
C SER A 432 -1.15 -0.51 -30.42
N CYS A 433 -1.53 0.49 -29.65
CA CYS A 433 -2.86 0.59 -29.03
C CYS A 433 -4.02 0.66 -30.04
N PRO A 434 -3.96 1.39 -31.18
CA PRO A 434 -5.06 1.45 -32.13
C PRO A 434 -5.51 0.09 -32.69
N ALA A 435 -4.67 -0.94 -32.62
CA ALA A 435 -5.07 -2.29 -32.99
C ALA A 435 -6.15 -2.86 -32.07
N PHE A 436 -6.20 -2.43 -30.80
CA PHE A 436 -7.18 -2.84 -29.81
C PHE A 436 -8.46 -1.98 -29.82
N ASP A 437 -8.42 -0.76 -30.39
CA ASP A 437 -9.62 0.09 -30.54
C ASP A 437 -10.70 -0.60 -31.38
N ALA A 438 -10.32 -1.43 -32.35
CA ALA A 438 -11.27 -2.17 -33.16
C ALA A 438 -12.09 -3.19 -32.35
N THR A 439 -11.51 -3.73 -31.27
CA THR A 439 -12.14 -4.73 -30.39
C THR A 439 -12.86 -4.06 -29.22
N TYR A 440 -12.22 -3.08 -28.57
CA TYR A 440 -12.69 -2.50 -27.31
C TYR A 440 -13.29 -1.11 -27.43
N GLY A 441 -13.34 -0.55 -28.64
CA GLY A 441 -13.76 0.83 -28.89
C GLY A 441 -12.63 1.84 -28.66
N THR A 442 -12.87 3.08 -29.05
CA THR A 442 -11.88 4.17 -28.94
C THR A 442 -11.47 4.38 -27.49
N GLY A 443 -10.21 4.13 -27.16
CA GLY A 443 -9.69 4.19 -25.80
C GLY A 443 -8.17 4.36 -25.72
N CYS A 444 -7.51 4.71 -26.81
CA CYS A 444 -6.06 4.87 -26.87
C CYS A 444 -5.65 6.32 -26.65
N PHE A 445 -5.51 6.72 -25.39
CA PHE A 445 -5.17 8.11 -25.02
C PHE A 445 -3.73 8.29 -24.54
N TYR A 446 -2.82 7.39 -24.89
CA TYR A 446 -1.41 7.45 -24.48
C TYR A 446 -0.76 8.80 -24.82
N ASP A 447 0.05 9.29 -23.89
CA ASP A 447 0.98 10.39 -24.11
C ASP A 447 2.44 9.91 -23.93
N PRO A 448 3.08 9.45 -25.01
CA PRO A 448 4.44 8.93 -24.93
C PRO A 448 5.51 10.01 -24.68
N GLY A 449 5.12 11.27 -24.67
CA GLY A 449 5.99 12.41 -24.38
C GLY A 449 5.91 12.89 -22.93
N HIS A 450 4.95 12.40 -22.14
CA HIS A 450 4.79 12.84 -20.75
C HIS A 450 5.95 12.38 -19.87
N HIS A 451 6.38 13.28 -18.98
CA HIS A 451 7.38 13.01 -17.95
C HIS A 451 6.86 13.56 -16.61
N PRO A 452 6.55 12.71 -15.64
CA PRO A 452 6.01 13.17 -14.37
C PRO A 452 7.02 14.05 -13.62
N ALA A 453 6.51 15.09 -12.99
CA ALA A 453 7.31 15.96 -12.13
C ALA A 453 7.92 15.17 -10.95
N PRO A 454 8.99 15.68 -10.30
CA PRO A 454 9.54 15.05 -9.11
C PRO A 454 8.48 14.88 -8.02
N TYR A 455 8.51 13.78 -7.28
CA TYR A 455 7.53 13.49 -6.21
C TYR A 455 7.39 14.63 -5.20
N ALA A 456 8.50 15.32 -4.88
CA ALA A 456 8.52 16.48 -3.99
C ALA A 456 7.72 17.69 -4.50
N SER A 457 7.39 17.75 -5.79
CA SER A 457 6.52 18.80 -6.35
C SER A 457 5.08 18.67 -5.88
N ARG A 458 4.65 17.44 -5.56
CA ARG A 458 3.30 17.12 -5.09
C ARG A 458 3.25 16.91 -3.58
N VAL A 459 4.16 16.13 -3.04
CA VAL A 459 4.22 15.75 -1.63
C VAL A 459 5.43 16.41 -0.96
N ARG A 460 5.18 17.18 0.09
CA ARG A 460 6.25 17.91 0.78
C ARG A 460 7.26 16.95 1.40
N PRO A 461 8.57 17.14 1.16
CA PRO A 461 9.60 16.35 1.80
C PRO A 461 9.56 16.49 3.32
N ARG A 462 9.89 15.42 4.02
CA ARG A 462 10.10 15.48 5.47
C ARG A 462 11.57 15.87 5.75
N PRO A 463 11.82 16.92 6.55
CA PRO A 463 13.17 17.29 6.95
C PRO A 463 13.84 16.12 7.69
N GLY A 464 15.14 15.94 7.41
CA GLY A 464 15.92 14.89 8.06
C GLY A 464 15.90 13.55 7.35
N GLY A 465 15.27 13.48 6.16
CA GLY A 465 15.24 12.30 5.30
C GLY A 465 15.12 11.02 6.13
N LEU A 466 13.93 10.55 6.38
CA LEU A 466 13.74 9.31 7.12
C LEU A 466 14.28 8.15 6.26
N GLY A 467 15.61 8.09 6.12
CA GLY A 467 16.30 6.88 5.67
C GLY A 467 16.05 5.81 6.72
N TRP A 468 15.25 4.82 6.35
CA TRP A 468 14.98 3.72 7.24
C TRP A 468 16.17 2.79 7.25
N PRO A 469 16.73 2.44 8.42
CA PRO A 469 17.65 1.34 8.47
C PRO A 469 16.94 0.10 7.97
N ALA A 470 17.56 -0.63 7.06
CA ALA A 470 17.08 -1.92 6.61
C ALA A 470 16.77 -2.78 7.85
N MET A 471 15.65 -3.50 7.83
CA MET A 471 15.35 -4.43 8.90
C MET A 471 16.41 -5.52 8.96
N THR A 472 16.77 -5.92 10.16
CA THR A 472 17.64 -7.08 10.33
C THR A 472 16.87 -8.36 9.93
N ALA A 473 17.59 -9.41 9.54
CA ALA A 473 16.98 -10.70 9.23
C ALA A 473 16.14 -11.27 10.39
N ALA A 474 16.48 -10.94 11.65
CA ALA A 474 15.70 -11.33 12.81
C ALA A 474 14.37 -10.59 12.89
N GLN A 475 14.35 -9.30 12.55
CA GLN A 475 13.13 -8.49 12.48
C GLN A 475 12.23 -8.96 11.33
N GLU A 476 12.80 -9.27 10.17
CA GLU A 476 12.04 -9.83 9.04
C GLU A 476 11.38 -11.16 9.40
N ARG A 477 12.10 -12.06 10.06
CA ARG A 477 11.54 -13.33 10.54
C ARG A 477 10.45 -13.14 11.61
N ALA A 478 10.59 -12.16 12.50
CA ALA A 478 9.57 -11.88 13.50
C ALA A 478 8.26 -11.40 12.86
N TRP A 479 8.35 -10.49 11.89
CA TRP A 479 7.19 -9.99 11.15
C TRP A 479 6.54 -11.06 10.29
N SER A 480 7.32 -11.91 9.62
CA SER A 480 6.79 -13.04 8.84
C SER A 480 5.92 -13.99 9.66
N ARG A 481 6.19 -14.12 10.98
CA ARG A 481 5.35 -14.93 11.88
C ARG A 481 4.05 -14.21 12.26
N ILE A 482 4.09 -12.89 12.46
CA ILE A 482 2.92 -12.09 12.80
C ILE A 482 1.93 -12.05 11.64
N ASP A 483 2.42 -11.91 10.42
CA ASP A 483 1.59 -11.84 9.22
C ASP A 483 1.15 -13.24 8.72
N GLY A 484 1.53 -14.31 9.40
CA GLY A 484 1.27 -15.68 8.94
C GLY A 484 2.00 -16.03 7.64
N VAL A 485 2.92 -15.19 7.22
CA VAL A 485 3.77 -15.40 6.05
C VAL A 485 4.96 -16.23 6.50
N GLY A 486 4.84 -17.53 6.43
CA GLY A 486 6.01 -18.39 6.49
C GLY A 486 6.93 -18.07 5.33
N ILE A 487 8.04 -17.34 5.57
CA ILE A 487 9.15 -17.37 4.65
C ILE A 487 9.69 -18.79 4.76
N ALA A 488 9.33 -19.65 3.80
CA ALA A 488 10.08 -20.89 3.62
C ALA A 488 11.53 -20.51 3.32
N PRO A 489 12.51 -21.19 3.94
CA PRO A 489 13.92 -20.93 3.76
C PRO A 489 14.36 -21.01 2.29
#